data_a1262134bbf63e2a10c0c7cc27a1b562
#
_entry.id   a1262134bbf63e2a10c0c7cc27a1b562
#
_cell.length_a   1.000
_cell.length_b   1.000
_cell.length_c   1.000
_cell.angle_alpha   90.00
_cell.angle_beta   90.00
_cell.angle_gamma   90.00
#
_symmetry.space_group_name_H-M   'P 1'
#
loop_
_entity.id
_entity.type
_entity.pdbx_description
1 polymer ?
#
loop_
_entity_poly.entity_id
_entity_poly.type
_entity_poly.pdbx_seq_one_letter_code
_entity_poly.pdbx_strand_id
1 'polypeptide(L)'
;GFPDMYEIGMSQLGYKILYGLINAHPKLLAERCYAVWPDMEAKLRQHEVPLLSLESGRPLRDFDIVGFSLQFELTYTNILQMLDLGGIPRWAHERGETDPLVIAGGPVATHAEPIAPFIDVFLIGDGEAKLPEVMLAWAALRDAGVPRRERLVALAKLGGLYVPALYETMLSPDTGLLVVEPGHPDAPYPVERTFVQNLDEYPFPTGGPVAATETIFDRVSV
;
A
#
# COMPACT_ATOMS: atom_id res chain seq x y z
N GLY A 1 5.32 1.97 3.01
CA GLY A 1 5.08 3.23 3.72
C GLY A 1 4.14 3.06 4.88
N PHE A 2 4.41 3.76 5.96
CA PHE A 2 3.48 3.90 7.07
C PHE A 2 3.05 5.38 7.16
N PRO A 3 1.76 5.71 7.00
CA PRO A 3 1.32 7.09 6.86
C PRO A 3 1.16 7.82 8.21
N ASP A 4 2.12 7.59 9.12
CA ASP A 4 2.25 8.23 10.39
C ASP A 4 3.73 8.36 10.76
N MET A 5 4.04 8.96 11.91
CA MET A 5 5.42 9.16 12.36
C MET A 5 6.15 7.82 12.61
N TYR A 6 7.46 7.91 12.59
CA TYR A 6 8.37 6.77 12.77
C TYR A 6 8.09 5.95 14.05
N GLU A 7 7.87 6.63 15.19
CA GLU A 7 7.65 6.00 16.49
C GLU A 7 6.37 5.16 16.52
N ILE A 8 5.31 5.63 15.84
CA ILE A 8 4.05 4.90 15.73
C ILE A 8 4.23 3.70 14.78
N GLY A 9 4.79 3.93 13.59
CA GLY A 9 4.97 2.89 12.60
C GLY A 9 5.90 1.76 13.06
N MET A 10 6.98 2.10 13.76
CA MET A 10 7.89 1.10 14.35
C MET A 10 7.27 0.29 15.50
N SER A 11 6.14 0.73 16.03
CA SER A 11 5.39 0.00 17.06
C SER A 11 4.39 -0.99 16.47
N GLN A 12 4.08 -0.91 15.15
CA GLN A 12 3.05 -1.71 14.50
C GLN A 12 3.56 -3.11 14.12
N LEU A 13 2.98 -4.13 14.74
CA LEU A 13 3.38 -5.52 14.53
C LEU A 13 3.13 -5.99 13.09
N GLY A 14 1.95 -5.74 12.53
CA GLY A 14 1.62 -6.15 11.15
C GLY A 14 2.58 -5.57 10.11
N TYR A 15 3.01 -4.32 10.31
CA TYR A 15 4.01 -3.69 9.46
C TYR A 15 5.38 -4.41 9.53
N LYS A 16 5.81 -4.81 10.75
CA LYS A 16 7.04 -5.59 10.95
C LYS A 16 6.97 -6.99 10.35
N ILE A 17 5.80 -7.65 10.47
CA ILE A 17 5.57 -8.97 9.89
C ILE A 17 5.73 -8.90 8.36
N LEU A 18 5.01 -7.99 7.70
CA LEU A 18 5.08 -7.83 6.26
C LEU A 18 6.49 -7.45 5.78
N TYR A 19 7.17 -6.55 6.49
CA TYR A 19 8.57 -6.20 6.20
C TYR A 19 9.48 -7.42 6.26
N GLY A 20 9.36 -8.22 7.32
CA GLY A 20 10.13 -9.46 7.49
C GLY A 20 9.85 -10.50 6.40
N LEU A 21 8.58 -10.74 6.09
CA LEU A 21 8.15 -11.69 5.07
C LEU A 21 8.64 -11.30 3.66
N ILE A 22 8.52 -10.04 3.30
CA ILE A 22 8.99 -9.56 2.00
C ILE A 22 10.52 -9.75 1.91
N ASN A 23 11.27 -9.35 2.94
CA ASN A 23 12.73 -9.43 2.94
C ASN A 23 13.28 -10.86 3.12
N ALA A 24 12.47 -11.80 3.60
CA ALA A 24 12.83 -13.22 3.59
C ALA A 24 12.69 -13.86 2.20
N HIS A 25 11.96 -13.23 1.27
CA HIS A 25 11.74 -13.77 -0.05
C HIS A 25 12.93 -13.42 -0.98
N PRO A 26 13.56 -14.40 -1.69
CA PRO A 26 14.82 -14.19 -2.41
C PRO A 26 14.73 -13.22 -3.62
N LYS A 27 13.53 -12.87 -4.07
CA LYS A 27 13.29 -11.99 -5.22
C LYS A 27 12.67 -10.65 -4.83
N LEU A 28 12.42 -10.40 -3.55
CA LEU A 28 11.75 -9.20 -3.08
C LEU A 28 12.64 -8.43 -2.11
N LEU A 29 12.49 -7.13 -2.09
CA LEU A 29 13.14 -6.23 -1.15
C LEU A 29 12.11 -5.20 -0.69
N ALA A 30 11.97 -5.04 0.61
CA ALA A 30 11.18 -3.97 1.22
C ALA A 30 12.09 -3.00 1.95
N GLU A 31 11.81 -1.71 1.76
CA GLU A 31 12.40 -0.62 2.53
C GLU A 31 11.28 0.19 3.18
N ARG A 32 11.59 0.86 4.29
CA ARG A 32 10.61 1.56 5.10
C ARG A 32 10.57 3.05 4.79
N CYS A 33 9.39 3.62 4.85
CA CYS A 33 9.19 5.06 4.79
C CYS A 33 8.03 5.45 5.70
N TYR A 34 8.10 6.64 6.29
CA TYR A 34 7.13 7.18 7.23
C TYR A 34 6.70 8.58 6.82
N ALA A 35 5.52 9.00 7.26
CA ALA A 35 5.12 10.40 7.13
C ALA A 35 6.07 11.31 7.92
N VAL A 36 6.25 12.51 7.42
CA VAL A 36 7.15 13.50 8.01
C VAL A 36 6.37 14.62 8.68
N TRP A 37 6.97 15.20 9.71
CA TRP A 37 6.44 16.37 10.37
C TRP A 37 6.52 17.62 9.49
N PRO A 38 5.72 18.66 9.76
CA PRO A 38 5.69 19.88 8.95
C PRO A 38 7.04 20.59 8.80
N ASP A 39 7.90 20.53 9.80
CA ASP A 39 9.24 21.11 9.77
C ASP A 39 10.17 20.37 8.79
N MET A 40 10.10 19.03 8.78
CA MET A 40 10.84 18.23 7.80
C MET A 40 10.25 18.38 6.40
N GLU A 41 8.92 18.38 6.26
CA GLU A 41 8.27 18.66 4.98
C GLU A 41 8.75 19.99 4.39
N ALA A 42 8.75 21.06 5.20
CA ALA A 42 9.22 22.38 4.77
C ALA A 42 10.68 22.35 4.27
N LYS A 43 11.55 21.60 4.93
CA LYS A 43 12.95 21.44 4.51
C LYS A 43 13.07 20.62 3.23
N LEU A 44 12.34 19.50 3.09
CA LEU A 44 12.36 18.72 1.87
C LEU A 44 11.94 19.57 0.67
N ARG A 45 10.86 20.36 0.82
CA ARG A 45 10.39 21.26 -0.24
C ARG A 45 11.38 22.38 -0.52
N GLN A 46 11.95 23.00 0.52
CA GLN A 46 12.93 24.09 0.38
C GLN A 46 14.18 23.66 -0.39
N HIS A 47 14.64 22.43 -0.16
CA HIS A 47 15.87 21.89 -0.76
C HIS A 47 15.60 21.01 -1.99
N GLU A 48 14.34 20.91 -2.44
CA GLU A 48 13.93 20.06 -3.56
C GLU A 48 14.38 18.60 -3.43
N VAL A 49 14.42 18.10 -2.18
CA VAL A 49 14.78 16.72 -1.87
C VAL A 49 13.49 15.89 -1.75
N PRO A 50 13.34 14.80 -2.51
CA PRO A 50 12.16 13.95 -2.39
C PRO A 50 12.16 13.17 -1.06
N LEU A 51 10.99 12.65 -0.68
CA LEU A 51 10.90 11.71 0.43
C LEU A 51 11.61 10.41 0.07
N LEU A 52 12.51 9.98 0.97
CA LEU A 52 13.40 8.85 0.77
C LEU A 52 13.01 7.67 1.68
N SER A 53 13.36 6.45 1.26
CA SER A 53 13.36 5.27 2.12
C SER A 53 14.45 5.37 3.19
N LEU A 54 14.26 4.67 4.32
CA LEU A 54 15.20 4.71 5.44
C LEU A 54 16.46 3.89 5.20
N GLU A 55 16.37 2.75 4.53
CA GLU A 55 17.47 1.81 4.39
C GLU A 55 18.50 2.28 3.37
N SER A 56 18.09 2.54 2.14
CA SER A 56 18.99 2.92 1.05
C SER A 56 19.02 4.41 0.72
N GLY A 57 18.09 5.19 1.28
CA GLY A 57 17.93 6.60 0.90
C GLY A 57 17.43 6.77 -0.54
N ARG A 58 16.69 5.81 -1.09
CA ARG A 58 16.16 5.86 -2.44
C ARG A 58 14.84 6.67 -2.46
N PRO A 59 14.62 7.54 -3.48
CA PRO A 59 13.35 8.20 -3.70
C PRO A 59 12.19 7.22 -3.87
N LEU A 60 11.01 7.52 -3.31
CA LEU A 60 9.88 6.59 -3.38
C LEU A 60 9.44 6.28 -4.81
N ARG A 61 9.55 7.24 -5.72
CA ARG A 61 9.22 7.05 -7.14
C ARG A 61 10.10 6.02 -7.86
N ASP A 62 11.27 5.69 -7.30
CA ASP A 62 12.24 4.77 -7.91
C ASP A 62 12.01 3.31 -7.48
N PHE A 63 10.96 3.05 -6.68
CA PHE A 63 10.52 1.70 -6.34
C PHE A 63 9.51 1.17 -7.36
N ASP A 64 9.43 -0.14 -7.49
CA ASP A 64 8.43 -0.79 -8.33
C ASP A 64 7.02 -0.69 -7.74
N ILE A 65 6.93 -0.69 -6.42
CA ILE A 65 5.69 -0.68 -5.65
C ILE A 65 5.89 0.20 -4.41
N VAL A 66 4.89 1.02 -4.12
CA VAL A 66 4.78 1.77 -2.86
C VAL A 66 3.52 1.31 -2.13
N GLY A 67 3.71 0.63 -1.00
CA GLY A 67 2.61 0.08 -0.20
C GLY A 67 2.33 0.92 1.05
N PHE A 68 1.05 1.14 1.37
CA PHE A 68 0.62 1.85 2.57
C PHE A 68 -0.19 0.95 3.51
N SER A 69 0.12 1.04 4.81
CA SER A 69 -0.66 0.38 5.86
C SER A 69 -1.75 1.33 6.37
N LEU A 70 -3.01 0.98 6.11
CA LEU A 70 -4.19 1.76 6.51
C LEU A 70 -4.68 1.32 7.88
N GLN A 71 -4.32 2.05 8.93
CA GLN A 71 -4.72 1.73 10.30
C GLN A 71 -6.02 2.46 10.69
N PHE A 72 -6.17 3.70 10.25
CA PHE A 72 -7.36 4.54 10.48
C PHE A 72 -7.40 5.71 9.49
N GLU A 73 -8.57 6.25 9.25
CA GLU A 73 -8.87 7.21 8.17
C GLU A 73 -8.18 8.57 8.35
N LEU A 74 -7.84 8.95 9.58
CA LEU A 74 -7.15 10.21 9.86
C LEU A 74 -5.78 10.32 9.19
N THR A 75 -5.20 9.19 8.77
CA THR A 75 -3.89 9.16 8.07
C THR A 75 -3.99 9.30 6.56
N TYR A 76 -5.18 9.40 5.98
CA TYR A 76 -5.34 9.47 4.53
C TYR A 76 -4.64 10.68 3.91
N THR A 77 -4.70 11.84 4.57
CA THR A 77 -4.00 13.05 4.09
C THR A 77 -2.48 12.89 4.11
N ASN A 78 -1.94 12.10 5.05
CA ASN A 78 -0.52 11.82 5.12
C ASN A 78 -0.07 10.94 3.93
N ILE A 79 -0.93 10.04 3.43
CA ILE A 79 -0.64 9.29 2.21
C ILE A 79 -0.47 10.24 1.03
N LEU A 80 -1.37 11.22 0.89
CA LEU A 80 -1.26 12.21 -0.18
C LEU A 80 0.02 13.05 -0.07
N GLN A 81 0.41 13.44 1.15
CA GLN A 81 1.68 14.11 1.43
C GLN A 81 2.87 13.24 1.03
N MET A 82 2.86 11.94 1.42
CA MET A 82 3.96 11.02 1.10
C MET A 82 4.09 10.77 -0.40
N LEU A 83 2.98 10.65 -1.14
CA LEU A 83 2.99 10.54 -2.60
C LEU A 83 3.58 11.79 -3.24
N ASP A 84 3.12 12.98 -2.82
CA ASP A 84 3.58 14.27 -3.32
C ASP A 84 5.09 14.47 -3.07
N LEU A 85 5.53 14.31 -1.83
CA LEU A 85 6.95 14.40 -1.45
C LEU A 85 7.79 13.30 -2.09
N GLY A 86 7.22 12.12 -2.34
CA GLY A 86 7.88 11.01 -3.00
C GLY A 86 8.03 11.19 -4.52
N GLY A 87 7.45 12.24 -5.09
CA GLY A 87 7.46 12.52 -6.53
C GLY A 87 6.59 11.57 -7.33
N ILE A 88 5.53 11.02 -6.72
CA ILE A 88 4.58 10.09 -7.34
C ILE A 88 3.28 10.86 -7.63
N PRO A 89 2.71 10.76 -8.86
CA PRO A 89 1.42 11.37 -9.16
C PRO A 89 0.37 10.96 -8.13
N ARG A 90 -0.29 11.94 -7.49
CA ARG A 90 -1.27 11.66 -6.43
C ARG A 90 -2.46 10.87 -6.96
N TRP A 91 -3.03 11.32 -8.06
CA TRP A 91 -4.17 10.64 -8.67
C TRP A 91 -3.73 9.36 -9.37
N ALA A 92 -4.41 8.25 -9.09
CA ALA A 92 -4.09 6.96 -9.69
C ALA A 92 -4.16 6.98 -11.23
N HIS A 93 -5.12 7.72 -11.79
CA HIS A 93 -5.30 7.84 -13.24
C HIS A 93 -4.22 8.66 -13.95
N GLU A 94 -3.40 9.44 -13.22
CA GLU A 94 -2.27 10.19 -13.77
C GLU A 94 -0.99 9.37 -13.85
N ARG A 95 -0.94 8.17 -13.22
CA ARG A 95 0.24 7.32 -13.22
C ARG A 95 0.43 6.60 -14.54
N GLY A 96 1.63 6.76 -15.10
CA GLY A 96 2.06 6.12 -16.35
C GLY A 96 2.76 4.77 -16.14
N GLU A 97 3.36 4.29 -17.22
CA GLU A 97 3.99 2.96 -17.28
C GLU A 97 5.19 2.79 -16.35
N THR A 98 5.91 3.87 -16.07
CA THR A 98 7.14 3.88 -15.25
C THR A 98 6.89 4.23 -13.79
N ASP A 99 5.70 4.73 -13.46
CA ASP A 99 5.36 5.05 -12.07
C ASP A 99 5.15 3.78 -11.23
N PRO A 100 5.47 3.82 -9.93
CA PRO A 100 5.24 2.68 -9.05
C PRO A 100 3.76 2.29 -8.98
N LEU A 101 3.50 1.02 -8.70
CA LEU A 101 2.19 0.60 -8.24
C LEU A 101 1.98 1.14 -6.82
N VAL A 102 0.89 1.83 -6.58
CA VAL A 102 0.50 2.26 -5.23
C VAL A 102 -0.55 1.30 -4.70
N ILE A 103 -0.16 0.50 -3.69
CA ILE A 103 -1.04 -0.47 -3.04
C ILE A 103 -1.31 -0.07 -1.60
N ALA A 104 -2.50 -0.34 -1.10
CA ALA A 104 -2.85 -0.11 0.29
C ALA A 104 -3.54 -1.35 0.90
N GLY A 105 -3.35 -1.57 2.18
CA GLY A 105 -3.97 -2.66 2.93
C GLY A 105 -4.02 -2.34 4.42
N GLY A 106 -4.72 -3.14 5.19
CA GLY A 106 -4.85 -2.96 6.63
C GLY A 106 -6.31 -2.87 7.08
N PRO A 107 -6.56 -2.61 8.38
CA PRO A 107 -7.90 -2.71 8.98
C PRO A 107 -8.98 -1.89 8.28
N VAL A 108 -8.64 -0.68 7.80
CA VAL A 108 -9.63 0.21 7.15
C VAL A 108 -9.62 0.14 5.62
N ALA A 109 -8.91 -0.83 5.04
CA ALA A 109 -8.92 -1.04 3.58
C ALA A 109 -10.32 -1.40 3.03
N THR A 110 -11.23 -1.90 3.87
CA THR A 110 -12.64 -2.15 3.53
C THR A 110 -13.48 -0.88 3.38
N HIS A 111 -12.96 0.27 3.82
CA HIS A 111 -13.58 1.60 3.69
C HIS A 111 -12.78 2.46 2.72
N ALA A 112 -12.48 1.89 1.55
CA ALA A 112 -11.51 2.42 0.59
C ALA A 112 -11.95 3.71 -0.12
N GLU A 113 -13.25 3.93 -0.30
CA GLU A 113 -13.79 4.94 -1.22
C GLU A 113 -13.29 6.38 -1.00
N PRO A 114 -13.12 6.89 0.23
CA PRO A 114 -12.61 8.24 0.42
C PRO A 114 -11.18 8.47 -0.13
N ILE A 115 -10.38 7.40 -0.26
CA ILE A 115 -9.00 7.46 -0.77
C ILE A 115 -8.81 6.66 -2.06
N ALA A 116 -9.83 5.98 -2.55
CA ALA A 116 -9.79 5.15 -3.76
C ALA A 116 -9.22 5.87 -5.01
N PRO A 117 -9.50 7.16 -5.26
CA PRO A 117 -8.95 7.86 -6.41
C PRO A 117 -7.42 7.98 -6.44
N PHE A 118 -6.75 7.75 -5.29
CA PHE A 118 -5.32 7.93 -5.12
C PHE A 118 -4.54 6.61 -4.99
N ILE A 119 -5.22 5.48 -4.91
CA ILE A 119 -4.63 4.14 -4.75
C ILE A 119 -4.94 3.29 -5.97
N ASP A 120 -3.95 2.56 -6.47
CA ASP A 120 -4.15 1.67 -7.61
C ASP A 120 -4.84 0.36 -7.20
N VAL A 121 -4.48 -0.18 -6.04
CA VAL A 121 -4.96 -1.49 -5.56
C VAL A 121 -5.11 -1.48 -4.04
N PHE A 122 -6.24 -1.97 -3.55
CA PHE A 122 -6.41 -2.30 -2.13
C PHE A 122 -6.37 -3.81 -1.93
N LEU A 123 -5.58 -4.25 -0.96
CA LEU A 123 -5.57 -5.62 -0.48
C LEU A 123 -6.58 -5.73 0.67
N ILE A 124 -7.59 -6.56 0.48
CA ILE A 124 -8.68 -6.75 1.43
C ILE A 124 -8.45 -8.05 2.20
N GLY A 125 -8.17 -7.93 3.50
CA GLY A 125 -7.89 -9.07 4.39
C GLY A 125 -6.41 -9.24 4.73
N ASP A 126 -6.00 -10.49 4.97
CA ASP A 126 -4.66 -10.82 5.45
C ASP A 126 -3.63 -10.69 4.32
N GLY A 127 -2.53 -10.01 4.60
CA GLY A 127 -1.52 -9.65 3.60
C GLY A 127 -0.37 -10.63 3.46
N GLU A 128 -0.20 -11.54 4.40
CA GLU A 128 1.02 -12.36 4.56
C GLU A 128 1.34 -13.18 3.30
N ALA A 129 0.37 -13.90 2.77
CA ALA A 129 0.53 -14.66 1.53
C ALA A 129 0.28 -13.79 0.28
N LYS A 130 -0.72 -12.92 0.35
CA LYS A 130 -1.23 -12.20 -0.81
C LYS A 130 -0.28 -11.09 -1.28
N LEU A 131 0.35 -10.35 -0.37
CA LEU A 131 1.23 -9.24 -0.75
C LEU A 131 2.44 -9.68 -1.58
N PRO A 132 3.22 -10.72 -1.18
CA PRO A 132 4.28 -11.25 -2.04
C PRO A 132 3.80 -11.74 -3.40
N GLU A 133 2.62 -12.40 -3.46
CA GLU A 133 2.01 -12.84 -4.72
C GLU A 133 1.75 -11.65 -5.66
N VAL A 134 1.13 -10.59 -5.16
CA VAL A 134 0.85 -9.36 -5.93
C VAL A 134 2.14 -8.71 -6.41
N MET A 135 3.16 -8.61 -5.54
CA MET A 135 4.45 -8.01 -5.88
C MET A 135 5.14 -8.76 -7.03
N LEU A 136 5.16 -10.09 -6.95
CA LEU A 136 5.75 -10.94 -7.99
C LEU A 136 4.97 -10.88 -9.29
N ALA A 137 3.63 -10.91 -9.23
CA ALA A 137 2.77 -10.80 -10.39
C ALA A 137 2.96 -9.44 -11.11
N TRP A 138 2.99 -8.34 -10.35
CA TRP A 138 3.24 -7.02 -10.91
C TRP A 138 4.58 -6.92 -11.62
N ALA A 139 5.65 -7.40 -10.99
CA ALA A 139 6.98 -7.40 -11.57
C ALA A 139 7.04 -8.24 -12.86
N ALA A 140 6.49 -9.46 -12.84
CA ALA A 140 6.48 -10.35 -13.99
C ALA A 140 5.70 -9.75 -15.18
N LEU A 141 4.55 -9.15 -14.94
CA LEU A 141 3.74 -8.51 -15.98
C LEU A 141 4.44 -7.27 -16.56
N ARG A 142 5.11 -6.47 -15.73
CA ARG A 142 5.90 -5.33 -16.17
C ARG A 142 7.08 -5.78 -17.05
N ASP A 143 7.82 -6.77 -16.60
CA ASP A 143 8.99 -7.30 -17.31
C ASP A 143 8.59 -7.96 -18.64
N ALA A 144 7.36 -8.46 -18.73
CA ALA A 144 6.75 -8.94 -19.99
C ALA A 144 6.24 -7.81 -20.90
N GLY A 145 6.36 -6.54 -20.48
CA GLY A 145 5.91 -5.39 -21.27
C GLY A 145 4.39 -5.22 -21.34
N VAL A 146 3.64 -5.83 -20.42
CA VAL A 146 2.17 -5.68 -20.35
C VAL A 146 1.83 -4.25 -19.96
N PRO A 147 0.92 -3.56 -20.69
CA PRO A 147 0.50 -2.20 -20.36
C PRO A 147 -0.06 -2.08 -18.93
N ARG A 148 0.17 -0.92 -18.25
CA ARG A 148 -0.24 -0.70 -16.85
C ARG A 148 -1.70 -1.05 -16.60
N ARG A 149 -2.61 -0.62 -17.47
CA ARG A 149 -4.04 -0.91 -17.33
C ARG A 149 -4.34 -2.41 -17.32
N GLU A 150 -3.71 -3.15 -18.21
CA GLU A 150 -3.88 -4.60 -18.30
C GLU A 150 -3.23 -5.31 -17.10
N ARG A 151 -2.12 -4.79 -16.57
CA ARG A 151 -1.54 -5.28 -15.32
C ARG A 151 -2.53 -5.15 -14.15
N LEU A 152 -3.21 -4.01 -14.03
CA LEU A 152 -4.22 -3.79 -12.98
C LEU A 152 -5.39 -4.76 -13.12
N VAL A 153 -5.88 -5.00 -14.35
CA VAL A 153 -6.91 -6.02 -14.61
C VAL A 153 -6.43 -7.41 -14.21
N ALA A 154 -5.19 -7.75 -14.53
CA ALA A 154 -4.62 -9.05 -14.17
C ALA A 154 -4.50 -9.23 -12.66
N LEU A 155 -4.11 -8.17 -11.92
CA LEU A 155 -4.08 -8.21 -10.46
C LEU A 155 -5.47 -8.44 -9.85
N ALA A 156 -6.51 -7.79 -10.38
CA ALA A 156 -7.87 -7.96 -9.87
C ALA A 156 -8.34 -9.43 -9.90
N LYS A 157 -7.84 -10.24 -10.86
CA LYS A 157 -8.15 -11.67 -11.00
C LYS A 157 -7.49 -12.57 -9.95
N LEU A 158 -6.50 -12.07 -9.19
CA LEU A 158 -5.84 -12.85 -8.14
C LEU A 158 -6.73 -13.08 -6.90
N GLY A 159 -7.86 -12.37 -6.81
CA GLY A 159 -8.75 -12.37 -5.63
C GLY A 159 -8.19 -11.60 -4.44
N GLY A 160 -9.08 -11.14 -3.56
CA GLY A 160 -8.70 -10.34 -2.39
C GLY A 160 -8.23 -8.93 -2.70
N LEU A 161 -8.39 -8.47 -3.94
CA LEU A 161 -7.94 -7.16 -4.38
C LEU A 161 -9.09 -6.33 -4.93
N TYR A 162 -9.23 -5.12 -4.40
CA TYR A 162 -10.08 -4.08 -4.95
C TYR A 162 -9.22 -3.12 -5.79
N VAL A 163 -9.52 -3.02 -7.07
CA VAL A 163 -8.81 -2.15 -8.03
C VAL A 163 -9.78 -1.05 -8.47
N PRO A 164 -9.75 0.14 -7.85
CA PRO A 164 -10.77 1.19 -8.05
C PRO A 164 -11.00 1.57 -9.52
N ALA A 165 -9.95 1.54 -10.33
CA ALA A 165 -10.03 1.86 -11.78
C ALA A 165 -10.95 0.92 -12.59
N LEU A 166 -11.41 -0.19 -12.01
CA LEU A 166 -12.32 -1.15 -12.64
C LEU A 166 -13.77 -0.98 -12.19
N TYR A 167 -14.05 0.02 -11.36
CA TYR A 167 -15.38 0.27 -10.81
C TYR A 167 -15.83 1.69 -11.16
N GLU A 168 -17.14 1.89 -11.12
CA GLU A 168 -17.80 3.17 -11.36
C GLU A 168 -18.70 3.52 -10.18
N THR A 169 -18.75 4.80 -9.84
CA THR A 169 -19.67 5.29 -8.82
C THR A 169 -20.95 5.78 -9.48
N MET A 170 -22.09 5.24 -9.06
CA MET A 170 -23.40 5.64 -9.56
C MET A 170 -24.36 5.95 -8.44
N LEU A 171 -25.41 6.73 -8.77
CA LEU A 171 -26.51 6.97 -7.85
C LEU A 171 -27.48 5.79 -7.91
N SER A 172 -27.70 5.12 -6.78
CA SER A 172 -28.70 4.07 -6.69
C SER A 172 -30.10 4.64 -6.90
N PRO A 173 -30.88 4.14 -7.87
CA PRO A 173 -32.24 4.63 -8.10
C PRO A 173 -33.20 4.31 -6.94
N ASP A 174 -32.90 3.26 -6.17
CA ASP A 174 -33.76 2.80 -5.08
C ASP A 174 -33.54 3.59 -3.78
N THR A 175 -32.29 3.95 -3.50
CA THR A 175 -31.92 4.57 -2.20
C THR A 175 -31.50 6.03 -2.31
N GLY A 176 -31.16 6.51 -3.51
CA GLY A 176 -30.59 7.84 -3.72
C GLY A 176 -29.15 8.00 -3.16
N LEU A 177 -28.51 6.90 -2.76
CA LEU A 177 -27.13 6.90 -2.28
C LEU A 177 -26.15 6.59 -3.41
N LEU A 178 -24.93 7.09 -3.28
CA LEU A 178 -23.83 6.67 -4.15
C LEU A 178 -23.45 5.24 -3.82
N VAL A 179 -23.37 4.41 -4.84
CA VAL A 179 -22.93 3.01 -4.77
C VAL A 179 -21.80 2.79 -5.78
N VAL A 180 -20.95 1.82 -5.48
CA VAL A 180 -19.83 1.43 -6.34
C VAL A 180 -20.21 0.13 -7.02
N GLU A 181 -20.15 0.12 -8.33
CA GLU A 181 -20.52 -1.02 -9.18
C GLU A 181 -19.37 -1.37 -10.14
N PRO A 182 -19.25 -2.63 -10.58
CA PRO A 182 -18.26 -3.01 -11.58
C PRO A 182 -18.43 -2.25 -12.90
N GLY A 183 -17.42 -1.48 -13.29
CA GLY A 183 -17.32 -0.82 -14.59
C GLY A 183 -16.54 -1.65 -15.63
N HIS A 184 -15.93 -2.76 -15.22
CA HIS A 184 -15.16 -3.66 -16.06
C HIS A 184 -15.62 -5.11 -15.88
N PRO A 185 -15.72 -5.94 -16.95
CA PRO A 185 -16.19 -7.32 -16.85
C PRO A 185 -15.34 -8.24 -15.98
N ASP A 186 -14.07 -7.91 -15.81
CA ASP A 186 -13.14 -8.64 -14.95
C ASP A 186 -13.04 -8.08 -13.53
N ALA A 187 -13.83 -7.07 -13.16
CA ALA A 187 -13.89 -6.55 -11.80
C ALA A 187 -14.61 -7.56 -10.88
N PRO A 188 -13.96 -8.05 -9.81
CA PRO A 188 -14.63 -8.96 -8.88
C PRO A 188 -15.75 -8.25 -8.11
N TYR A 189 -16.92 -8.94 -7.97
CA TYR A 189 -18.04 -8.39 -7.23
C TYR A 189 -18.89 -9.51 -6.60
N PRO A 190 -18.91 -9.62 -5.28
CA PRO A 190 -18.13 -8.82 -4.31
C PRO A 190 -16.63 -9.14 -4.35
N VAL A 191 -15.82 -8.22 -3.80
CA VAL A 191 -14.42 -8.51 -3.51
C VAL A 191 -14.36 -9.35 -2.23
N GLU A 192 -13.93 -10.58 -2.35
CA GLU A 192 -13.76 -11.48 -1.20
C GLU A 192 -12.46 -11.16 -0.47
N ARG A 193 -12.50 -11.16 0.88
CA ARG A 193 -11.29 -10.95 1.67
C ARG A 193 -10.39 -12.18 1.67
N THR A 194 -9.09 -11.96 1.75
CA THR A 194 -8.09 -13.01 1.98
C THR A 194 -8.02 -13.41 3.45
N PHE A 195 -7.71 -14.68 3.70
CA PHE A 195 -7.52 -15.25 5.03
C PHE A 195 -6.26 -16.09 5.09
N VAL A 196 -5.48 -15.91 6.14
CA VAL A 196 -4.44 -16.86 6.53
C VAL A 196 -5.09 -18.00 7.32
N GLN A 197 -5.04 -19.22 6.78
CA GLN A 197 -5.63 -20.39 7.43
C GLN A 197 -4.77 -20.91 8.58
N ASN A 198 -3.46 -20.75 8.49
CA ASN A 198 -2.51 -21.23 9.50
C ASN A 198 -1.46 -20.15 9.78
N LEU A 199 -1.57 -19.49 10.92
CA LEU A 199 -0.63 -18.44 11.33
C LEU A 199 0.77 -18.98 11.67
N ASP A 200 0.91 -20.26 11.97
CA ASP A 200 2.22 -20.87 12.27
C ASP A 200 3.15 -20.89 11.06
N GLU A 201 2.61 -20.74 9.85
CA GLU A 201 3.41 -20.59 8.62
C GLU A 201 4.10 -19.21 8.50
N TYR A 202 3.69 -18.25 9.32
CA TYR A 202 4.19 -16.88 9.32
C TYR A 202 4.82 -16.54 10.67
N PRO A 203 6.12 -16.84 10.84
CA PRO A 203 6.77 -16.69 12.13
C PRO A 203 6.80 -15.22 12.58
N PHE A 204 6.70 -15.03 13.88
CA PHE A 204 6.85 -13.71 14.52
C PHE A 204 8.21 -13.10 14.15
N PRO A 205 8.27 -11.81 13.76
CA PRO A 205 9.53 -11.18 13.32
C PRO A 205 10.49 -10.98 14.50
N THR A 206 11.45 -11.89 14.66
CA THR A 206 12.47 -11.83 15.73
C THR A 206 13.74 -11.08 15.31
N GLY A 207 13.99 -10.93 14.01
CA GLY A 207 15.20 -10.31 13.45
C GLY A 207 14.95 -8.94 12.80
N GLY A 208 13.84 -8.30 13.09
CA GLY A 208 13.48 -7.01 12.49
C GLY A 208 14.32 -5.83 13.03
N PRO A 209 14.32 -4.70 12.31
CA PRO A 209 15.00 -3.49 12.78
C PRO A 209 14.45 -3.03 14.12
N VAL A 210 15.38 -2.67 15.02
CA VAL A 210 15.05 -2.08 16.31
C VAL A 210 14.88 -0.57 16.11
N ALA A 211 13.88 0.02 16.78
CA ALA A 211 13.69 1.46 16.74
C ALA A 211 14.89 2.19 17.33
N ALA A 212 15.32 3.28 16.70
CA ALA A 212 16.41 4.13 17.16
C ALA A 212 16.00 5.04 18.34
N THR A 213 14.70 5.18 18.57
CA THR A 213 14.10 6.01 19.64
C THR A 213 13.10 5.16 20.43
N GLU A 214 12.63 5.69 21.58
CA GLU A 214 11.52 5.06 22.32
C GLU A 214 10.29 4.94 21.42
N THR A 215 9.72 3.75 21.36
CA THR A 215 8.46 3.49 20.64
C THR A 215 7.29 3.80 21.56
N ILE A 216 6.16 4.25 20.95
CA ILE A 216 4.94 4.58 21.71
C ILE A 216 4.35 3.34 22.40
N PHE A 217 4.55 2.17 21.80
CA PHE A 217 4.13 0.89 22.36
C PHE A 217 5.35 0.00 22.57
N ASP A 218 5.72 -0.19 23.83
CA ASP A 218 6.80 -1.10 24.26
C ASP A 218 6.29 -2.52 24.59
N ARG A 219 5.01 -2.80 24.26
CA ARG A 219 4.36 -4.07 24.51
C ARG A 219 4.71 -5.10 23.45
N VAL A 220 5.06 -6.29 23.89
CA VAL A 220 5.04 -7.47 23.02
C VAL A 220 3.59 -7.88 22.89
N SER A 221 3.01 -7.70 21.69
CA SER A 221 1.71 -8.29 21.36
C SER A 221 1.94 -9.78 21.09
N VAL A 222 1.32 -10.64 21.87
CA VAL A 222 1.34 -12.10 21.71
C VAL A 222 0.07 -12.53 20.99
#